data_3a1d0d2dee684a432752cd2a1853ed92
#
_entry.id   3a1d0d2dee684a432752cd2a1853ed92
#
_cell.length_a   1.000
_cell.length_b   1.000
_cell.length_c   1.000
_cell.angle_alpha   90.00
_cell.angle_beta   90.00
_cell.angle_gamma   90.00
#
_symmetry.space_group_name_H-M   'P 1'
#
loop_
_entity.id
_entity.type
_entity.pdbx_description
1 polymer ?
#
loop_
_entity_poly.entity_id
_entity_poly.type
_entity_poly.pdbx_seq_one_letter_code
_entity_poly.pdbx_strand_id
1 'polypeptide(L)'
;MTIKAVLFDIDGTLVDSNDLHVKAWSEAFDGVGQSFEPQVLHDQIGKGTDMLVPTLMPGTSEDEREKLGDAHGRAFKSRYLGQVQAFTGARDLLVRVRDAGKTVVLASSASKGELDHYLDLLDVRDVVTAATTADDVENTKPAPDIFATALEKVAPLTPGEVIVIGDTPYDIEAAGKCGITAIGLRSGKFSDESLRRAGAVTLYDDVAALLAEYDTSPLAG
;
A
#
# COMPACT_ATOMS: atom_id res chain seq x y z
N MET A 1 -14.76 6.93 18.96
CA MET A 1 -13.33 6.70 19.33
C MET A 1 -12.51 7.71 18.57
N THR A 2 -11.52 8.32 19.20
CA THR A 2 -10.68 9.34 18.55
C THR A 2 -9.51 8.68 17.85
N ILE A 3 -9.35 8.87 16.55
CA ILE A 3 -8.20 8.40 15.77
C ILE A 3 -6.98 9.23 16.14
N LYS A 4 -5.89 8.54 16.51
CA LYS A 4 -4.61 9.13 16.92
C LYS A 4 -3.46 8.82 15.97
N ALA A 5 -3.58 7.77 15.14
CA ALA A 5 -2.62 7.47 14.11
C ALA A 5 -3.31 7.04 12.81
N VAL A 6 -2.68 7.37 11.68
CA VAL A 6 -3.11 6.97 10.35
C VAL A 6 -1.97 6.21 9.67
N LEU A 7 -2.26 4.97 9.27
CA LEU A 7 -1.33 4.13 8.52
C LEU A 7 -1.70 4.22 7.04
N PHE A 8 -0.78 4.73 6.24
CA PHE A 8 -0.98 4.88 4.79
C PHE A 8 -0.24 3.78 4.04
N ASP A 9 -0.93 3.09 3.15
CA ASP A 9 -0.27 2.44 2.05
C ASP A 9 0.32 3.49 1.10
N ILE A 10 1.19 3.09 0.15
CA ILE A 10 1.91 4.00 -0.73
C ILE A 10 1.49 3.80 -2.19
N ASP A 11 1.74 2.61 -2.73
CA ASP A 11 1.54 2.30 -4.15
C ASP A 11 0.06 2.24 -4.51
N GLY A 12 -0.41 3.09 -5.44
CA GLY A 12 -1.83 3.25 -5.74
C GLY A 12 -2.61 4.10 -4.73
N THR A 13 -2.03 4.37 -3.56
CA THR A 13 -2.62 5.19 -2.49
C THR A 13 -2.10 6.62 -2.49
N LEU A 14 -0.79 6.82 -2.33
CA LEU A 14 -0.12 8.12 -2.31
C LEU A 14 0.58 8.45 -3.63
N VAL A 15 0.98 7.44 -4.36
CA VAL A 15 1.67 7.54 -5.66
C VAL A 15 1.00 6.69 -6.72
N ASP A 16 1.02 7.15 -7.98
CA ASP A 16 0.47 6.44 -9.14
C ASP A 16 1.52 5.48 -9.71
N SER A 17 1.57 4.27 -9.16
CA SER A 17 2.58 3.25 -9.49
C SER A 17 1.99 1.91 -9.95
N ASN A 18 0.71 1.63 -9.73
CA ASN A 18 0.11 0.30 -9.96
C ASN A 18 0.31 -0.20 -11.39
N ASP A 19 0.03 0.63 -12.41
CA ASP A 19 0.23 0.26 -13.82
C ASP A 19 1.71 0.04 -14.16
N LEU A 20 2.62 0.69 -13.45
CA LEU A 20 4.06 0.52 -13.62
C LEU A 20 4.54 -0.80 -12.99
N HIS A 21 3.98 -1.18 -11.86
CA HIS A 21 4.21 -2.50 -11.27
C HIS A 21 3.65 -3.62 -12.15
N VAL A 22 2.47 -3.44 -12.76
CA VAL A 22 1.92 -4.40 -13.74
C VAL A 22 2.89 -4.63 -14.89
N LYS A 23 3.48 -3.56 -15.46
CA LYS A 23 4.48 -3.67 -16.53
C LYS A 23 5.74 -4.41 -16.07
N ALA A 24 6.25 -4.06 -14.88
CA ALA A 24 7.43 -4.71 -14.32
C ALA A 24 7.22 -6.21 -14.05
N TRP A 25 6.04 -6.58 -13.54
CA TRP A 25 5.66 -7.99 -13.36
C TRP A 25 5.48 -8.72 -14.69
N SER A 26 4.86 -8.08 -15.70
CA SER A 26 4.77 -8.67 -17.04
C SER A 26 6.15 -9.03 -17.59
N GLU A 27 7.12 -8.11 -17.49
CA GLU A 27 8.51 -8.38 -17.93
C GLU A 27 9.17 -9.51 -17.13
N ALA A 28 8.93 -9.57 -15.82
CA ALA A 28 9.50 -10.62 -14.98
C ALA A 28 8.96 -12.01 -15.36
N PHE A 29 7.65 -12.12 -15.59
CA PHE A 29 7.02 -13.39 -16.00
C PHE A 29 7.38 -13.77 -17.45
N ASP A 30 7.43 -12.82 -18.38
CA ASP A 30 7.88 -13.05 -19.76
C ASP A 30 9.31 -13.62 -19.78
N GLY A 31 10.16 -13.18 -18.86
CA GLY A 31 11.53 -13.69 -18.69
C GLY A 31 11.63 -15.17 -18.33
N VAL A 32 10.57 -15.78 -17.82
CA VAL A 32 10.46 -17.21 -17.51
C VAL A 32 9.47 -17.94 -18.43
N GLY A 33 9.08 -17.30 -19.54
CA GLY A 33 8.19 -17.88 -20.54
C GLY A 33 6.71 -17.99 -20.09
N GLN A 34 6.32 -17.23 -19.09
CA GLN A 34 4.93 -17.10 -18.65
C GLN A 34 4.38 -15.74 -19.08
N SER A 35 3.12 -15.68 -19.50
CA SER A 35 2.46 -14.45 -19.88
C SER A 35 1.09 -14.38 -19.25
N PHE A 36 0.75 -13.22 -18.70
CA PHE A 36 -0.54 -12.95 -18.07
C PHE A 36 -1.16 -11.70 -18.67
N GLU A 37 -2.48 -11.70 -18.81
CA GLU A 37 -3.20 -10.49 -19.17
C GLU A 37 -2.97 -9.39 -18.12
N PRO A 38 -2.84 -8.11 -18.53
CA PRO A 38 -2.55 -7.02 -17.59
C PRO A 38 -3.54 -6.93 -16.42
N GLN A 39 -4.82 -7.24 -16.65
CA GLN A 39 -5.83 -7.23 -15.58
C GLN A 39 -5.57 -8.32 -14.55
N VAL A 40 -5.10 -9.51 -14.96
CA VAL A 40 -4.76 -10.61 -14.05
C VAL A 40 -3.60 -10.21 -13.14
N LEU A 41 -2.61 -9.50 -13.69
CA LEU A 41 -1.50 -8.94 -12.90
C LEU A 41 -1.99 -7.82 -11.98
N HIS A 42 -2.80 -6.90 -12.51
CA HIS A 42 -3.37 -5.79 -11.74
C HIS A 42 -4.13 -6.30 -10.52
N ASP A 43 -4.93 -7.36 -10.67
CA ASP A 43 -5.70 -7.95 -9.59
C ASP A 43 -4.82 -8.51 -8.44
N GLN A 44 -3.50 -8.60 -8.64
CA GLN A 44 -2.55 -9.02 -7.60
C GLN A 44 -1.71 -7.87 -7.03
N ILE A 45 -1.79 -6.66 -7.61
CA ILE A 45 -1.05 -5.50 -7.11
C ILE A 45 -1.49 -5.16 -5.68
N GLY A 46 -0.53 -4.78 -4.83
CA GLY A 46 -0.71 -4.63 -3.38
C GLY A 46 -0.20 -5.81 -2.56
N LYS A 47 -0.08 -7.00 -3.19
CA LYS A 47 0.65 -8.14 -2.61
C LYS A 47 2.15 -8.02 -2.87
N GLY A 48 2.97 -8.52 -1.95
CA GLY A 48 4.38 -8.75 -2.25
C GLY A 48 4.62 -10.05 -3.05
N THR A 49 5.86 -10.28 -3.40
CA THR A 49 6.30 -11.45 -4.17
C THR A 49 5.86 -12.78 -3.56
N ASP A 50 5.91 -12.88 -2.22
CA ASP A 50 5.56 -14.04 -1.41
C ASP A 50 4.09 -14.48 -1.60
N MET A 51 3.19 -13.54 -1.87
CA MET A 51 1.76 -13.78 -2.06
C MET A 51 1.33 -13.73 -3.53
N LEU A 52 1.92 -12.83 -4.34
CA LEU A 52 1.57 -12.67 -5.76
C LEU A 52 1.99 -13.88 -6.60
N VAL A 53 3.26 -14.28 -6.50
CA VAL A 53 3.81 -15.34 -7.36
C VAL A 53 3.11 -16.67 -7.13
N PRO A 54 2.91 -17.19 -5.89
CA PRO A 54 2.20 -18.46 -5.71
C PRO A 54 0.72 -18.38 -6.09
N THR A 55 0.11 -17.20 -6.11
CA THR A 55 -1.26 -17.04 -6.61
C THR A 55 -1.34 -17.26 -8.13
N LEU A 56 -0.38 -16.72 -8.87
CA LEU A 56 -0.34 -16.81 -10.35
C LEU A 56 0.32 -18.10 -10.85
N MET A 57 1.30 -18.62 -10.10
CA MET A 57 2.07 -19.82 -10.43
C MET A 57 2.09 -20.78 -9.23
N PRO A 58 0.98 -21.51 -8.97
CA PRO A 58 0.94 -22.47 -7.87
C PRO A 58 2.01 -23.54 -8.00
N GLY A 59 2.68 -23.86 -6.89
CA GLY A 59 3.75 -24.87 -6.86
C GLY A 59 5.15 -24.33 -7.15
N THR A 60 5.30 -23.02 -7.38
CA THR A 60 6.60 -22.36 -7.52
C THR A 60 7.42 -22.51 -6.23
N SER A 61 8.67 -22.93 -6.36
CA SER A 61 9.62 -23.03 -5.25
C SER A 61 9.99 -21.65 -4.70
N GLU A 62 10.55 -21.61 -3.49
CA GLU A 62 11.00 -20.36 -2.87
C GLU A 62 12.07 -19.67 -3.74
N ASP A 63 13.06 -20.42 -4.24
CA ASP A 63 14.10 -19.91 -5.14
C ASP A 63 13.54 -19.28 -6.44
N GLU A 64 12.48 -19.88 -7.00
CA GLU A 64 11.84 -19.35 -8.20
C GLU A 64 11.05 -18.07 -7.89
N ARG A 65 10.38 -18.02 -6.75
CA ARG A 65 9.68 -16.82 -6.28
C ARG A 65 10.65 -15.66 -6.05
N GLU A 66 11.76 -15.92 -5.37
CA GLU A 66 12.82 -14.94 -5.14
C GLU A 66 13.38 -14.39 -6.46
N LYS A 67 13.70 -15.27 -7.43
CA LYS A 67 14.19 -14.86 -8.75
C LYS A 67 13.19 -13.98 -9.52
N LEU A 68 11.90 -14.32 -9.44
CA LEU A 68 10.83 -13.49 -10.06
C LEU A 68 10.68 -12.14 -9.36
N GLY A 69 10.70 -12.12 -8.03
CA GLY A 69 10.69 -10.88 -7.25
C GLY A 69 11.89 -9.98 -7.56
N ASP A 70 13.07 -10.57 -7.64
CA ASP A 70 14.29 -9.87 -8.06
C ASP A 70 14.18 -9.31 -9.49
N ALA A 71 13.62 -10.10 -10.42
CA ALA A 71 13.44 -9.65 -11.81
C ALA A 71 12.46 -8.48 -11.86
N HIS A 72 11.32 -8.56 -11.17
CA HIS A 72 10.37 -7.47 -11.01
C HIS A 72 11.05 -6.23 -10.41
N GLY A 73 11.73 -6.37 -9.26
CA GLY A 73 12.39 -5.26 -8.58
C GLY A 73 13.46 -4.57 -9.44
N ARG A 74 14.24 -5.36 -10.20
CA ARG A 74 15.22 -4.80 -11.16
C ARG A 74 14.55 -4.03 -12.30
N ALA A 75 13.49 -4.60 -12.91
CA ALA A 75 12.73 -3.94 -13.97
C ALA A 75 12.09 -2.65 -13.45
N PHE A 76 11.41 -2.72 -12.32
CA PHE A 76 10.75 -1.57 -11.71
C PHE A 76 11.74 -0.45 -11.39
N LYS A 77 12.80 -0.73 -10.63
CA LYS A 77 13.81 0.26 -10.22
C LYS A 77 14.53 0.91 -11.40
N SER A 78 14.86 0.11 -12.43
CA SER A 78 15.66 0.63 -13.55
C SER A 78 14.85 1.37 -14.62
N ARG A 79 13.56 1.07 -14.78
CA ARG A 79 12.74 1.56 -15.89
C ARG A 79 11.54 2.38 -15.47
N TYR A 80 10.94 2.09 -14.32
CA TYR A 80 9.62 2.61 -13.95
C TYR A 80 9.64 3.52 -12.74
N LEU A 81 10.50 3.29 -11.75
CA LEU A 81 10.51 4.06 -10.51
C LEU A 81 10.63 5.57 -10.75
N GLY A 82 11.45 5.99 -11.69
CA GLY A 82 11.57 7.40 -12.07
C GLY A 82 10.39 7.98 -12.86
N GLN A 83 9.40 7.17 -13.21
CA GLN A 83 8.15 7.60 -13.87
C GLN A 83 6.98 7.72 -12.88
N VAL A 84 7.14 7.23 -11.66
CA VAL A 84 6.11 7.32 -10.63
C VAL A 84 5.85 8.77 -10.29
N GLN A 85 4.59 9.12 -10.12
CA GLN A 85 4.17 10.47 -9.73
C GLN A 85 3.33 10.43 -8.46
N ALA A 86 3.44 11.46 -7.64
CA ALA A 86 2.57 11.62 -6.49
C ALA A 86 1.14 11.93 -6.95
N PHE A 87 0.14 11.35 -6.27
CA PHE A 87 -1.23 11.79 -6.46
C PHE A 87 -1.40 13.22 -5.93
N THR A 88 -2.24 13.99 -6.63
CA THR A 88 -2.60 15.35 -6.19
C THR A 88 -3.17 15.32 -4.77
N GLY A 89 -2.64 16.18 -3.90
CA GLY A 89 -3.08 16.25 -2.50
C GLY A 89 -2.47 15.22 -1.55
N ALA A 90 -1.62 14.30 -2.03
CA ALA A 90 -1.01 13.27 -1.16
C ALA A 90 -0.20 13.90 -0.01
N ARG A 91 0.75 14.81 -0.32
CA ARG A 91 1.51 15.54 0.70
C ARG A 91 0.60 16.33 1.63
N ASP A 92 -0.37 17.04 1.06
CA ASP A 92 -1.26 17.91 1.83
C ASP A 92 -2.13 17.12 2.82
N LEU A 93 -2.58 15.90 2.44
CA LEU A 93 -3.31 15.02 3.33
C LEU A 93 -2.44 14.57 4.50
N LEU A 94 -1.19 14.14 4.25
CA LEU A 94 -0.27 13.73 5.31
C LEU A 94 0.03 14.89 6.27
N VAL A 95 0.27 16.09 5.73
CA VAL A 95 0.45 17.32 6.52
C VAL A 95 -0.81 17.64 7.34
N ARG A 96 -2.00 17.54 6.74
CA ARG A 96 -3.28 17.78 7.43
C ARG A 96 -3.50 16.82 8.59
N VAL A 97 -3.13 15.53 8.41
CA VAL A 97 -3.20 14.51 9.47
C VAL A 97 -2.24 14.84 10.61
N ARG A 98 -0.97 15.17 10.30
CA ARG A 98 0.03 15.58 11.31
C ARG A 98 -0.42 16.84 12.06
N ASP A 99 -0.89 17.85 11.35
CA ASP A 99 -1.29 19.15 11.94
C ASP A 99 -2.56 19.03 12.78
N ALA A 100 -3.37 17.98 12.57
CA ALA A 100 -4.45 17.57 13.45
C ALA A 100 -3.96 16.81 14.71
N GLY A 101 -2.65 16.71 14.93
CA GLY A 101 -2.05 16.04 16.09
C GLY A 101 -2.02 14.52 16.01
N LYS A 102 -2.19 13.94 14.81
CA LYS A 102 -2.18 12.49 14.61
C LYS A 102 -0.82 12.01 14.08
N THR A 103 -0.43 10.81 14.48
CA THR A 103 0.80 10.18 13.98
C THR A 103 0.61 9.69 12.54
N VAL A 104 1.54 10.03 11.66
CA VAL A 104 1.56 9.59 10.26
C VAL A 104 2.55 8.44 10.12
N VAL A 105 2.09 7.28 9.64
CA VAL A 105 2.91 6.09 9.41
C VAL A 105 2.70 5.60 7.99
N LEU A 106 3.77 5.21 7.31
CA LEU A 106 3.69 4.52 6.02
C LEU A 106 3.76 2.99 6.25
N ALA A 107 2.95 2.23 5.55
CA ALA A 107 2.86 0.78 5.70
C ALA A 107 2.65 0.11 4.32
N SER A 108 3.75 -0.23 3.64
CA SER A 108 3.75 -0.64 2.24
C SER A 108 4.42 -1.99 2.03
N SER A 109 4.02 -2.70 0.98
CA SER A 109 4.73 -3.88 0.45
C SER A 109 5.95 -3.53 -0.41
N ALA A 110 6.29 -2.24 -0.55
CA ALA A 110 7.50 -1.77 -1.22
C ALA A 110 8.78 -2.12 -0.43
N SER A 111 9.91 -2.17 -1.11
CA SER A 111 11.22 -2.28 -0.47
C SER A 111 11.67 -0.97 0.18
N LYS A 112 12.64 -1.03 1.09
CA LYS A 112 13.25 0.19 1.69
C LYS A 112 13.81 1.16 0.67
N GLY A 113 14.38 0.66 -0.42
CA GLY A 113 14.93 1.51 -1.48
C GLY A 113 13.85 2.26 -2.28
N GLU A 114 12.68 1.65 -2.45
CA GLU A 114 11.52 2.32 -3.05
C GLU A 114 10.90 3.32 -2.08
N LEU A 115 10.80 2.96 -0.80
CA LEU A 115 10.33 3.87 0.25
C LEU A 115 11.18 5.17 0.28
N ASP A 116 12.50 5.06 0.23
CA ASP A 116 13.37 6.24 0.22
C ASP A 116 13.07 7.17 -0.96
N HIS A 117 12.85 6.61 -2.15
CA HIS A 117 12.45 7.38 -3.33
C HIS A 117 11.08 8.05 -3.13
N TYR A 118 10.10 7.34 -2.58
CA TYR A 118 8.75 7.86 -2.34
C TYR A 118 8.71 8.97 -1.29
N LEU A 119 9.52 8.86 -0.23
CA LEU A 119 9.65 9.93 0.77
C LEU A 119 10.18 11.24 0.15
N ASP A 120 11.12 11.14 -0.79
CA ASP A 120 11.65 12.30 -1.51
C ASP A 120 10.64 12.82 -2.54
N LEU A 121 10.01 11.93 -3.32
CA LEU A 121 9.00 12.29 -4.31
C LEU A 121 7.81 13.04 -3.69
N LEU A 122 7.34 12.58 -2.53
CA LEU A 122 6.23 13.16 -1.79
C LEU A 122 6.66 14.39 -0.96
N ASP A 123 7.96 14.59 -0.74
CA ASP A 123 8.51 15.62 0.16
C ASP A 123 7.93 15.54 1.58
N VAL A 124 7.94 14.32 2.20
CA VAL A 124 7.26 14.05 3.48
C VAL A 124 8.18 13.49 4.57
N ARG A 125 9.50 13.56 4.41
CA ARG A 125 10.43 13.07 5.44
C ARG A 125 10.27 13.76 6.80
N ASP A 126 9.82 15.00 6.82
CA ASP A 126 9.51 15.78 8.03
C ASP A 126 8.10 15.53 8.60
N VAL A 127 7.26 14.81 7.85
CA VAL A 127 5.85 14.51 8.22
C VAL A 127 5.70 13.09 8.74
N VAL A 128 6.40 12.12 8.13
CA VAL A 128 6.29 10.71 8.46
C VAL A 128 7.04 10.40 9.75
N THR A 129 6.32 9.82 10.72
CA THR A 129 6.89 9.45 12.02
C THR A 129 7.57 8.09 11.97
N ALA A 130 7.02 7.14 11.25
CA ALA A 130 7.54 5.78 11.10
C ALA A 130 7.11 5.18 9.77
N ALA A 131 7.81 4.14 9.34
CA ALA A 131 7.43 3.36 8.17
C ALA A 131 7.68 1.87 8.40
N THR A 132 6.87 1.01 7.76
CA THR A 132 7.03 -0.44 7.68
C THR A 132 7.01 -0.83 6.20
N THR A 133 7.94 -1.68 5.80
CA THR A 133 8.13 -2.13 4.42
C THR A 133 8.11 -3.66 4.34
N ALA A 134 8.12 -4.22 3.13
CA ALA A 134 8.25 -5.67 2.94
C ALA A 134 9.52 -6.23 3.61
N ASP A 135 10.59 -5.43 3.70
CA ASP A 135 11.86 -5.85 4.32
C ASP A 135 11.78 -6.01 5.86
N ASP A 136 10.68 -5.56 6.47
CA ASP A 136 10.48 -5.58 7.93
C ASP A 136 9.59 -6.77 8.39
N VAL A 137 9.06 -7.59 7.47
CA VAL A 137 8.04 -8.61 7.75
C VAL A 137 8.32 -9.93 7.02
N GLU A 138 7.73 -11.03 7.49
CA GLU A 138 7.82 -12.34 6.82
C GLU A 138 6.77 -12.49 5.72
N ASN A 139 5.55 -11.99 5.96
CA ASN A 139 4.45 -12.10 5.02
C ASN A 139 3.91 -10.73 4.65
N THR A 140 3.72 -10.50 3.34
CA THR A 140 3.13 -9.26 2.86
C THR A 140 1.60 -9.32 2.81
N LYS A 141 0.94 -8.21 2.47
CA LYS A 141 -0.51 -8.13 2.33
C LYS A 141 -1.05 -9.25 1.39
N PRO A 142 -2.16 -9.89 1.71
CA PRO A 142 -3.14 -9.58 2.75
C PRO A 142 -2.84 -10.22 4.13
N ALA A 143 -1.62 -10.67 4.43
CA ALA A 143 -1.23 -11.02 5.79
C ALA A 143 -1.21 -9.77 6.68
N PRO A 144 -1.41 -9.92 8.01
CA PRO A 144 -1.50 -8.77 8.91
C PRO A 144 -0.15 -8.11 9.21
N ASP A 145 0.96 -8.76 8.88
CA ASP A 145 2.30 -8.47 9.41
C ASP A 145 2.72 -7.01 9.22
N ILE A 146 2.47 -6.42 8.03
CA ILE A 146 2.84 -5.02 7.75
C ILE A 146 2.11 -4.05 8.69
N PHE A 147 0.80 -4.24 8.87
CA PHE A 147 0.02 -3.36 9.75
C PHE A 147 0.20 -3.71 11.23
N ALA A 148 0.46 -4.97 11.59
CA ALA A 148 0.83 -5.36 12.94
C ALA A 148 2.13 -4.69 13.37
N THR A 149 3.18 -4.77 12.53
CA THR A 149 4.46 -4.10 12.77
C THR A 149 4.32 -2.57 12.80
N ALA A 150 3.48 -2.00 11.92
CA ALA A 150 3.19 -0.56 11.94
C ALA A 150 2.46 -0.15 13.24
N LEU A 151 1.53 -0.97 13.73
CA LEU A 151 0.83 -0.75 15.00
C LEU A 151 1.79 -0.78 16.20
N GLU A 152 2.75 -1.69 16.22
CA GLU A 152 3.80 -1.73 17.25
C GLU A 152 4.63 -0.45 17.27
N LYS A 153 4.92 0.16 16.12
CA LYS A 153 5.68 1.42 16.01
C LYS A 153 4.91 2.64 16.56
N VAL A 154 3.62 2.52 16.76
CA VAL A 154 2.79 3.57 17.39
C VAL A 154 2.30 3.20 18.79
N ALA A 155 2.88 2.18 19.42
CA ALA A 155 2.54 1.82 20.81
C ALA A 155 2.65 3.05 21.73
N PRO A 156 1.73 3.21 22.72
CA PRO A 156 0.75 2.24 23.21
C PRO A 156 -0.66 2.35 22.57
N LEU A 157 -0.79 2.85 21.36
CA LEU A 157 -2.11 2.96 20.70
C LEU A 157 -2.72 1.59 20.46
N THR A 158 -4.03 1.53 20.63
CA THR A 158 -4.83 0.33 20.35
C THR A 158 -5.36 0.35 18.90
N PRO A 159 -5.74 -0.80 18.31
CA PRO A 159 -6.32 -0.83 16.95
C PRO A 159 -7.50 0.14 16.75
N GLY A 160 -8.34 0.37 17.78
CA GLY A 160 -9.47 1.31 17.71
C GLY A 160 -9.07 2.79 17.69
N GLU A 161 -7.80 3.12 17.91
CA GLU A 161 -7.24 4.48 17.84
C GLU A 161 -6.46 4.72 16.54
N VAL A 162 -6.42 3.71 15.67
CA VAL A 162 -5.66 3.70 14.41
C VAL A 162 -6.60 3.47 13.25
N ILE A 163 -6.31 4.05 12.09
CA ILE A 163 -7.03 3.80 10.85
C ILE A 163 -6.03 3.57 9.71
N VAL A 164 -6.38 2.66 8.79
CA VAL A 164 -5.61 2.40 7.58
C VAL A 164 -6.25 3.12 6.39
N ILE A 165 -5.42 3.62 5.49
CA ILE A 165 -5.83 4.12 4.18
C ILE A 165 -5.08 3.32 3.13
N GLY A 166 -5.81 2.67 2.22
CA GLY A 166 -5.25 1.85 1.16
C GLY A 166 -6.18 1.79 -0.06
N ASP A 167 -5.64 1.39 -1.20
CA ASP A 167 -6.36 1.37 -2.47
C ASP A 167 -6.75 -0.05 -2.92
N THR A 168 -6.20 -1.08 -2.24
CA THR A 168 -6.45 -2.48 -2.60
C THR A 168 -7.32 -3.21 -1.55
N PRO A 169 -8.04 -4.28 -1.94
CA PRO A 169 -8.71 -5.15 -0.98
C PRO A 169 -7.72 -5.81 0.00
N TYR A 170 -6.45 -5.97 -0.38
CA TYR A 170 -5.42 -6.59 0.45
C TYR A 170 -5.01 -5.72 1.63
N ASP A 171 -5.01 -4.39 1.47
CA ASP A 171 -4.81 -3.43 2.58
C ASP A 171 -5.91 -3.56 3.60
N ILE A 172 -7.14 -3.57 3.11
CA ILE A 172 -8.33 -3.59 3.94
C ILE A 172 -8.45 -4.91 4.71
N GLU A 173 -8.19 -6.04 4.03
CA GLU A 173 -8.16 -7.36 4.68
C GLU A 173 -7.05 -7.46 5.74
N ALA A 174 -5.84 -6.98 5.42
CA ALA A 174 -4.71 -7.00 6.34
C ALA A 174 -4.99 -6.13 7.58
N ALA A 175 -5.54 -4.92 7.40
CA ALA A 175 -5.97 -4.04 8.49
C ALA A 175 -7.04 -4.72 9.36
N GLY A 176 -8.06 -5.33 8.74
CA GLY A 176 -9.13 -6.04 9.44
C GLY A 176 -8.63 -7.20 10.31
N LYS A 177 -7.59 -7.93 9.86
CA LYS A 177 -6.95 -8.99 10.64
C LYS A 177 -6.22 -8.46 11.88
N CYS A 178 -5.80 -7.18 11.87
CA CYS A 178 -5.25 -6.48 13.03
C CYS A 178 -6.32 -5.81 13.91
N GLY A 179 -7.61 -5.91 13.53
CA GLY A 179 -8.70 -5.20 14.21
C GLY A 179 -8.70 -3.69 13.92
N ILE A 180 -8.00 -3.24 12.89
CA ILE A 180 -7.89 -1.84 12.49
C ILE A 180 -8.94 -1.54 11.42
N THR A 181 -9.66 -0.41 11.58
CA THR A 181 -10.59 0.09 10.57
C THR A 181 -9.85 0.61 9.34
N ALA A 182 -10.40 0.38 8.13
CA ALA A 182 -9.78 0.83 6.91
C ALA A 182 -10.71 1.68 6.02
N ILE A 183 -10.14 2.75 5.45
CA ILE A 183 -10.70 3.55 4.36
C ILE A 183 -10.13 3.02 3.04
N GLY A 184 -10.99 2.78 2.06
CA GLY A 184 -10.57 2.38 0.71
C GLY A 184 -10.51 3.57 -0.24
N LEU A 185 -9.51 3.57 -1.14
CA LEU A 185 -9.40 4.53 -2.24
C LEU A 185 -9.63 3.84 -3.58
N ARG A 186 -10.34 4.52 -4.49
CA ARG A 186 -10.59 4.03 -5.86
C ARG A 186 -9.41 4.26 -6.80
N SER A 187 -8.39 5.01 -6.35
CA SER A 187 -7.17 5.29 -7.12
C SER A 187 -6.44 4.02 -7.58
N GLY A 188 -6.56 2.92 -6.81
CA GLY A 188 -6.03 1.61 -7.19
C GLY A 188 -6.81 0.88 -8.28
N LYS A 189 -7.93 1.44 -8.73
CA LYS A 189 -8.80 0.88 -9.79
C LYS A 189 -9.47 -0.47 -9.43
N PHE A 190 -9.53 -0.82 -8.16
CA PHE A 190 -10.35 -1.93 -7.68
C PHE A 190 -11.82 -1.53 -7.56
N SER A 191 -12.73 -2.48 -7.75
CA SER A 191 -14.17 -2.19 -7.68
C SER A 191 -14.61 -1.84 -6.25
N ASP A 192 -15.62 -0.98 -6.14
CA ASP A 192 -16.27 -0.67 -4.86
C ASP A 192 -16.74 -1.93 -4.14
N GLU A 193 -17.24 -2.91 -4.90
CA GLU A 193 -17.69 -4.19 -4.34
C GLU A 193 -16.54 -4.95 -3.68
N SER A 194 -15.36 -5.04 -4.32
CA SER A 194 -14.20 -5.73 -3.76
C SER A 194 -13.67 -5.05 -2.51
N LEU A 195 -13.55 -3.71 -2.53
CA LEU A 195 -13.10 -2.93 -1.38
C LEU A 195 -14.09 -3.04 -0.19
N ARG A 196 -15.40 -2.95 -0.45
CA ARG A 196 -16.43 -3.12 0.60
C ARG A 196 -16.47 -4.55 1.14
N ARG A 197 -16.34 -5.56 0.28
CA ARG A 197 -16.29 -6.97 0.70
C ARG A 197 -15.08 -7.24 1.59
N ALA A 198 -13.94 -6.58 1.32
CA ALA A 198 -12.74 -6.66 2.15
C ALA A 198 -12.93 -5.98 3.52
N GLY A 199 -13.93 -5.11 3.69
CA GLY A 199 -14.26 -4.47 4.97
C GLY A 199 -14.03 -2.96 5.04
N ALA A 200 -13.83 -2.27 3.89
CA ALA A 200 -13.72 -0.81 3.87
C ALA A 200 -14.98 -0.15 4.47
N VAL A 201 -14.79 0.70 5.48
CA VAL A 201 -15.91 1.39 6.14
C VAL A 201 -16.45 2.54 5.31
N THR A 202 -15.60 3.16 4.49
CA THR A 202 -15.96 4.20 3.52
C THR A 202 -14.98 4.17 2.37
N LEU A 203 -15.38 4.78 1.24
CA LEU A 203 -14.59 4.86 0.02
C LEU A 203 -14.50 6.31 -0.44
N TYR A 204 -13.31 6.73 -0.88
CA TYR A 204 -13.07 8.00 -1.56
C TYR A 204 -12.47 7.73 -2.94
N ASP A 205 -12.57 8.70 -3.84
CA ASP A 205 -12.02 8.53 -5.19
C ASP A 205 -10.48 8.45 -5.16
N ASP A 206 -9.87 9.31 -4.34
CA ASP A 206 -8.44 9.39 -4.12
C ASP A 206 -8.10 10.18 -2.83
N VAL A 207 -6.83 10.43 -2.59
CA VAL A 207 -6.36 11.22 -1.44
C VAL A 207 -6.82 12.68 -1.49
N ALA A 208 -7.04 13.26 -2.68
CA ALA A 208 -7.53 14.63 -2.82
C ALA A 208 -9.00 14.73 -2.39
N ALA A 209 -9.82 13.74 -2.77
CA ALA A 209 -11.22 13.65 -2.32
C ALA A 209 -11.30 13.47 -0.80
N LEU A 210 -10.48 12.58 -0.23
CA LEU A 210 -10.41 12.41 1.23
C LEU A 210 -9.96 13.68 1.95
N LEU A 211 -8.97 14.40 1.40
CA LEU A 211 -8.52 15.68 1.95
C LEU A 211 -9.63 16.74 1.93
N ALA A 212 -10.36 16.83 0.81
CA ALA A 212 -11.48 17.80 0.68
C ALA A 212 -12.61 17.53 1.68
N GLU A 213 -12.83 16.27 2.04
CA GLU A 213 -13.86 15.85 3.01
C GLU A 213 -13.28 15.55 4.40
N TYR A 214 -12.04 15.96 4.69
CA TYR A 214 -11.31 15.58 5.92
C TYR A 214 -12.16 15.79 7.19
N ASP A 215 -12.80 16.95 7.33
CA ASP A 215 -13.52 17.34 8.56
C ASP A 215 -14.83 16.57 8.77
N THR A 216 -15.31 15.84 7.77
CA THR A 216 -16.49 14.95 7.84
C THR A 216 -16.12 13.47 7.71
N SER A 217 -14.85 13.18 7.46
CA SER A 217 -14.33 11.83 7.30
C SER A 217 -14.09 11.14 8.66
N PRO A 218 -13.89 9.82 8.67
CA PRO A 218 -13.46 9.11 9.88
C PRO A 218 -12.14 9.63 10.49
N LEU A 219 -11.37 10.44 9.76
CA LEU A 219 -10.15 11.06 10.26
C LEU A 219 -10.40 12.25 11.20
N ALA A 220 -11.57 12.86 11.16
CA ALA A 220 -11.89 14.05 11.99
C ALA A 220 -12.18 13.72 13.45
N GLY A 221 -12.44 12.45 13.78
CA GLY A 221 -12.85 11.95 15.09
C GLY A 221 -11.74 11.81 16.13
#